data_99bfc48704fa8ea7486c3f879ef99c82
#
_entry.id   99bfc48704fa8ea7486c3f879ef99c82
#
_cell.length_a   1.000
_cell.length_b   1.000
_cell.length_c   1.000
_cell.angle_alpha   90.00
_cell.angle_beta   90.00
_cell.angle_gamma   90.00
#
_symmetry.space_group_name_H-M   'P 1'
#
loop_
_entity.id
_entity.type
_entity.pdbx_description
1 polymer ?
#
loop_
_entity_poly.entity_id
_entity_poly.type
_entity_poly.pdbx_seq_one_letter_code
_entity_poly.pdbx_strand_id
1 'polypeptide(L)'
;SQDAEIKAAAEFGQAWFAVASWLFSHDKAPASAATLNVPEAYKKMVMEEITKAIDAENGYSDMLEYFPPEEMFGYSLFRPRGHYTRSKVCSRYFRGMMWLQTAHFGTNKPSKMKQIALIANVFNQQPKLRAIYNKVSEPITYLMGTPDNVTLIQVANRIKEMGLPIEQLLSSRKDMANLTKDIEEIAKRQMRIELKKTRGSKYVVDIMPQRYQPDAEALIATTDQDSPVSLRPCPKGLDWMAVMGLPGAERILMDELKEAQKWADFPKALTTARKKAATTPWDACVANQWMYTLQSLGDTARSLPYFMQSPQWQKKNLNTALASWAELKHDAILYAKQPMLAECGDGGPEPPVVKGYVEPNVKFWEKAIALVTRMDKVLTTYNLQTEKAKAVYERIKEMAEFCR
;
A
#
# COMPACT_ATOMS: atom_id res chain seq x y z
N SER A 1 -39.23 4.28 -4.33
CA SER A 1 -39.51 2.84 -4.46
C SER A 1 -38.22 2.06 -4.36
N GLN A 2 -38.30 0.82 -3.95
CA GLN A 2 -37.16 -0.10 -3.84
C GLN A 2 -36.38 -0.22 -5.17
N ASP A 3 -37.06 -0.32 -6.29
CA ASP A 3 -36.47 -0.38 -7.63
C ASP A 3 -35.63 0.88 -7.95
N ALA A 4 -36.06 2.06 -7.46
CA ALA A 4 -35.34 3.30 -7.68
C ALA A 4 -33.97 3.33 -6.93
N GLU A 5 -33.91 2.76 -5.73
CA GLU A 5 -32.64 2.68 -4.96
C GLU A 5 -31.65 1.69 -5.60
N ILE A 6 -32.15 0.53 -6.05
CA ILE A 6 -31.35 -0.46 -6.77
C ILE A 6 -30.80 0.14 -8.07
N LYS A 7 -31.68 0.82 -8.82
CA LYS A 7 -31.29 1.52 -10.06
C LYS A 7 -30.23 2.58 -9.80
N ALA A 8 -30.42 3.43 -8.79
CA ALA A 8 -29.43 4.45 -8.42
C ALA A 8 -28.08 3.84 -8.02
N ALA A 9 -28.07 2.73 -7.27
CA ALA A 9 -26.83 2.04 -6.91
C ALA A 9 -26.14 1.42 -8.14
N ALA A 10 -26.89 0.88 -9.10
CA ALA A 10 -26.35 0.34 -10.35
C ALA A 10 -25.77 1.44 -11.25
N GLU A 11 -26.49 2.55 -11.41
CA GLU A 11 -26.05 3.72 -12.19
C GLU A 11 -24.77 4.33 -11.59
N PHE A 12 -24.71 4.44 -10.25
CA PHE A 12 -23.50 4.87 -9.56
C PHE A 12 -22.34 3.91 -9.84
N GLY A 13 -22.55 2.59 -9.74
CA GLY A 13 -21.54 1.59 -10.05
C GLY A 13 -20.98 1.74 -11.46
N GLN A 14 -21.88 1.93 -12.45
CA GLN A 14 -21.48 2.20 -13.84
C GLN A 14 -20.63 3.47 -13.95
N ALA A 15 -21.04 4.55 -13.31
CA ALA A 15 -20.30 5.82 -13.29
C ALA A 15 -18.91 5.66 -12.63
N TRP A 16 -18.84 4.99 -11.49
CA TRP A 16 -17.61 4.73 -10.76
C TRP A 16 -16.58 3.94 -11.60
N PHE A 17 -17.03 2.85 -12.26
CA PHE A 17 -16.18 2.06 -13.14
C PHE A 17 -15.85 2.77 -14.45
N ALA A 18 -16.67 3.70 -14.91
CA ALA A 18 -16.34 4.52 -16.08
C ALA A 18 -15.13 5.43 -15.81
N VAL A 19 -15.00 6.00 -14.60
CA VAL A 19 -13.79 6.73 -14.21
C VAL A 19 -12.58 5.82 -14.26
N ALA A 20 -12.62 4.64 -13.62
CA ALA A 20 -11.54 3.66 -13.66
C ALA A 20 -11.13 3.31 -15.09
N SER A 21 -12.11 2.93 -15.93
CA SER A 21 -11.89 2.54 -17.33
C SER A 21 -11.23 3.64 -18.14
N TRP A 22 -11.65 4.90 -17.95
CA TRP A 22 -11.05 6.03 -18.62
C TRP A 22 -9.58 6.23 -18.21
N LEU A 23 -9.30 6.20 -16.92
CA LEU A 23 -7.94 6.37 -16.37
C LEU A 23 -6.98 5.28 -16.85
N PHE A 24 -7.44 4.04 -17.03
CA PHE A 24 -6.63 2.96 -17.61
C PHE A 24 -6.38 3.12 -19.11
N SER A 25 -7.25 3.84 -19.83
CA SER A 25 -7.26 3.86 -21.29
C SER A 25 -6.74 5.15 -21.90
N HIS A 26 -6.82 6.28 -21.18
CA HIS A 26 -6.58 7.62 -21.74
C HIS A 26 -5.55 8.41 -20.91
N ASP A 27 -4.77 9.25 -21.62
CA ASP A 27 -3.77 10.12 -20.99
C ASP A 27 -4.35 11.51 -20.62
N LYS A 28 -5.49 11.88 -21.22
CA LYS A 28 -6.15 13.18 -21.05
C LYS A 28 -7.61 13.01 -20.63
N ALA A 29 -8.14 14.02 -19.99
CA ALA A 29 -9.56 14.11 -19.69
C ALA A 29 -10.43 14.10 -20.97
N PRO A 30 -11.71 13.68 -20.89
CA PRO A 30 -12.62 13.72 -22.03
C PRO A 30 -12.85 15.18 -22.49
N ALA A 31 -12.90 15.39 -23.79
CA ALA A 31 -13.17 16.73 -24.35
C ALA A 31 -14.58 17.24 -24.03
N SER A 32 -15.52 16.34 -23.78
CA SER A 32 -16.91 16.65 -23.44
C SER A 32 -17.52 15.50 -22.63
N ALA A 33 -18.39 15.83 -21.68
CA ALA A 33 -19.17 14.89 -20.92
C ALA A 33 -20.10 14.03 -21.83
N ALA A 34 -20.51 14.56 -22.99
CA ALA A 34 -21.35 13.85 -23.93
C ALA A 34 -20.71 12.57 -24.51
N THR A 35 -19.36 12.49 -24.53
CA THR A 35 -18.62 11.31 -25.03
C THR A 35 -18.61 10.13 -24.05
N LEU A 36 -19.05 10.35 -22.81
CA LEU A 36 -19.06 9.33 -21.78
C LEU A 36 -20.28 8.43 -21.89
N ASN A 37 -20.06 7.10 -21.91
CA ASN A 37 -21.12 6.12 -21.92
C ASN A 37 -21.58 5.77 -20.49
N VAL A 38 -22.21 6.74 -19.84
CA VAL A 38 -22.77 6.63 -18.48
C VAL A 38 -24.16 7.28 -18.45
N PRO A 39 -25.01 6.98 -17.45
CA PRO A 39 -26.28 7.67 -17.28
C PRO A 39 -26.12 9.18 -17.26
N GLU A 40 -27.05 9.88 -17.88
CA GLU A 40 -26.98 11.35 -18.09
C GLU A 40 -26.72 12.13 -16.80
N ALA A 41 -27.38 11.71 -15.71
CA ALA A 41 -27.21 12.32 -14.39
C ALA A 41 -25.75 12.29 -13.84
N TYR A 42 -24.93 11.35 -14.32
CA TYR A 42 -23.56 11.17 -13.84
C TYR A 42 -22.49 11.70 -14.81
N LYS A 43 -22.81 12.08 -16.04
CA LYS A 43 -21.83 12.48 -17.05
C LYS A 43 -20.91 13.60 -16.59
N LYS A 44 -21.51 14.66 -16.02
CA LYS A 44 -20.72 15.81 -15.51
C LYS A 44 -19.81 15.37 -14.38
N MET A 45 -20.33 14.66 -13.40
CA MET A 45 -19.60 14.16 -12.25
C MET A 45 -18.42 13.25 -12.66
N VAL A 46 -18.65 12.31 -13.57
CA VAL A 46 -17.60 11.41 -14.09
C VAL A 46 -16.51 12.20 -14.81
N MET A 47 -16.88 13.19 -15.61
CA MET A 47 -15.89 14.04 -16.30
C MET A 47 -15.04 14.83 -15.30
N GLU A 48 -15.64 15.39 -14.27
CA GLU A 48 -14.95 16.15 -13.22
C GLU A 48 -13.99 15.26 -12.42
N GLU A 49 -14.40 14.04 -12.03
CA GLU A 49 -13.53 13.09 -11.34
C GLU A 49 -12.32 12.69 -12.19
N ILE A 50 -12.53 12.38 -13.47
CA ILE A 50 -11.45 12.04 -14.41
C ILE A 50 -10.48 13.23 -14.54
N THR A 51 -11.00 14.45 -14.69
CA THR A 51 -10.18 15.65 -14.85
C THR A 51 -9.30 15.86 -13.62
N LYS A 52 -9.88 15.85 -12.41
CA LYS A 52 -9.15 16.01 -11.15
C LYS A 52 -8.08 14.93 -10.97
N ALA A 53 -8.39 13.67 -11.30
CA ALA A 53 -7.43 12.58 -11.21
C ALA A 53 -6.27 12.71 -12.21
N ILE A 54 -6.50 13.25 -13.39
CA ILE A 54 -5.44 13.48 -14.40
C ILE A 54 -4.59 14.69 -14.05
N ASP A 55 -5.19 15.78 -13.60
CA ASP A 55 -4.50 17.00 -13.17
C ASP A 55 -3.71 16.76 -11.87
N ALA A 56 -4.13 15.77 -11.09
CA ALA A 56 -3.49 15.35 -9.85
C ALA A 56 -3.32 16.49 -8.83
N GLU A 57 -4.37 17.29 -8.67
CA GLU A 57 -4.47 18.37 -7.70
C GLU A 57 -5.56 18.07 -6.68
N ASN A 58 -5.23 18.16 -5.39
CA ASN A 58 -6.18 17.86 -4.32
C ASN A 58 -7.43 18.76 -4.40
N GLY A 59 -8.58 18.16 -4.13
CA GLY A 59 -9.85 18.87 -4.25
C GLY A 59 -11.00 18.09 -3.63
N TYR A 60 -12.20 18.64 -3.83
CA TYR A 60 -13.44 18.02 -3.34
C TYR A 60 -14.02 17.09 -4.39
N SER A 61 -14.69 16.03 -3.94
CA SER A 61 -15.34 15.04 -4.80
C SER A 61 -16.80 14.88 -4.44
N ASP A 62 -17.69 15.19 -5.37
CA ASP A 62 -19.12 14.92 -5.19
C ASP A 62 -19.43 13.43 -5.30
N MET A 63 -18.73 12.71 -6.16
CA MET A 63 -18.93 11.27 -6.35
C MET A 63 -18.55 10.48 -5.11
N LEU A 64 -17.44 10.84 -4.47
CA LEU A 64 -16.91 10.15 -3.29
C LEU A 64 -17.41 10.76 -1.98
N GLU A 65 -18.23 11.82 -2.05
CA GLU A 65 -18.80 12.54 -0.90
C GLU A 65 -17.72 13.19 0.00
N TYR A 66 -16.73 13.84 -0.63
CA TYR A 66 -15.71 14.66 0.02
C TYR A 66 -16.01 16.14 -0.22
N PHE A 67 -16.63 16.79 0.76
CA PHE A 67 -17.17 18.16 0.62
C PHE A 67 -16.40 19.19 1.46
N PRO A 68 -16.36 20.48 1.01
CA PRO A 68 -15.81 21.56 1.82
C PRO A 68 -16.64 21.82 3.08
N PRO A 69 -16.05 22.41 4.14
CA PRO A 69 -14.64 22.84 4.22
C PRO A 69 -13.70 21.77 4.74
N GLU A 70 -14.19 20.61 5.21
CA GLU A 70 -13.46 19.72 6.13
C GLU A 70 -12.74 18.58 5.42
N GLU A 71 -13.21 18.18 4.23
CA GLU A 71 -12.67 17.00 3.55
C GLU A 71 -12.24 17.31 2.13
N MET A 72 -10.99 17.02 1.80
CA MET A 72 -10.47 17.00 0.43
C MET A 72 -10.04 15.58 0.07
N PHE A 73 -10.38 15.16 -1.14
CA PHE A 73 -9.85 13.91 -1.69
C PHE A 73 -8.44 14.13 -2.25
N GLY A 74 -7.54 13.19 -1.97
CA GLY A 74 -6.13 13.31 -2.31
C GLY A 74 -5.82 13.00 -3.78
N TYR A 75 -6.29 13.80 -4.73
CA TYR A 75 -6.01 13.58 -6.16
C TYR A 75 -4.52 13.69 -6.49
N SER A 76 -3.69 14.37 -5.69
CA SER A 76 -2.24 14.40 -5.87
C SER A 76 -1.60 13.00 -5.85
N LEU A 77 -2.26 12.00 -5.21
CA LEU A 77 -1.84 10.61 -5.26
C LEU A 77 -1.86 10.01 -6.66
N PHE A 78 -2.65 10.55 -7.58
CA PHE A 78 -2.79 10.05 -8.96
C PHE A 78 -1.65 10.47 -9.88
N ARG A 79 -0.75 11.35 -9.43
CA ARG A 79 0.44 11.75 -10.19
C ARG A 79 1.37 10.55 -10.38
N PRO A 80 1.57 10.06 -11.62
CA PRO A 80 2.50 8.97 -11.87
C PRO A 80 3.92 9.35 -11.44
N ARG A 81 4.61 8.41 -10.79
CA ARG A 81 5.97 8.63 -10.28
C ARG A 81 6.78 7.34 -10.32
N GLY A 82 8.08 7.45 -10.05
CA GLY A 82 8.98 6.31 -10.13
C GLY A 82 8.97 5.67 -11.53
N HIS A 83 9.08 4.37 -11.60
CA HIS A 83 9.10 3.62 -12.87
C HIS A 83 7.79 3.72 -13.67
N TYR A 84 6.68 4.18 -13.07
CA TYR A 84 5.41 4.39 -13.79
C TYR A 84 5.43 5.60 -14.74
N THR A 85 6.45 6.44 -14.71
CA THR A 85 6.63 7.53 -15.69
C THR A 85 7.29 7.09 -16.99
N ARG A 86 7.83 5.86 -17.05
CA ARG A 86 8.61 5.35 -18.20
C ARG A 86 7.80 5.19 -19.49
N SER A 87 6.48 5.04 -19.40
CA SER A 87 5.62 4.95 -20.57
C SER A 87 4.19 5.43 -20.26
N LYS A 88 3.45 5.80 -21.32
CA LYS A 88 2.03 6.15 -21.20
C LYS A 88 1.19 4.99 -20.63
N VAL A 89 1.53 3.74 -21.00
CA VAL A 89 0.84 2.55 -20.48
C VAL A 89 1.03 2.44 -18.98
N CYS A 90 2.26 2.60 -18.48
CA CYS A 90 2.55 2.59 -17.05
C CYS A 90 1.85 3.75 -16.31
N SER A 91 1.83 4.94 -16.90
CA SER A 91 1.17 6.11 -16.30
C SER A 91 -0.36 5.93 -16.19
N ARG A 92 -0.99 5.37 -17.23
CA ARG A 92 -2.42 5.04 -17.21
C ARG A 92 -2.73 3.95 -16.19
N TYR A 93 -1.93 2.89 -16.18
CA TYR A 93 -2.04 1.81 -15.19
C TYR A 93 -1.96 2.38 -13.76
N PHE A 94 -1.01 3.26 -13.50
CA PHE A 94 -0.84 3.90 -12.18
C PHE A 94 -2.11 4.64 -11.76
N ARG A 95 -2.69 5.49 -12.63
CA ARG A 95 -3.91 6.26 -12.31
C ARG A 95 -5.11 5.36 -12.10
N GLY A 96 -5.32 4.40 -13.00
CA GLY A 96 -6.44 3.46 -12.88
C GLY A 96 -6.36 2.60 -11.62
N MET A 97 -5.18 2.08 -11.28
CA MET A 97 -4.98 1.33 -10.04
C MET A 97 -5.15 2.24 -8.81
N MET A 98 -4.66 3.48 -8.83
CA MET A 98 -4.86 4.42 -7.73
C MET A 98 -6.35 4.66 -7.47
N TRP A 99 -7.18 4.77 -8.52
CA TRP A 99 -8.64 4.86 -8.36
C TRP A 99 -9.22 3.62 -7.67
N LEU A 100 -8.87 2.41 -8.13
CA LEU A 100 -9.34 1.15 -7.52
C LEU A 100 -8.92 0.99 -6.05
N GLN A 101 -7.85 1.68 -5.64
CA GLN A 101 -7.25 1.60 -4.31
C GLN A 101 -7.75 2.67 -3.34
N THR A 102 -8.20 3.82 -3.83
CA THR A 102 -8.44 4.99 -2.98
C THR A 102 -9.85 5.59 -3.10
N ALA A 103 -10.61 5.25 -4.15
CA ALA A 103 -12.01 5.67 -4.29
C ALA A 103 -12.93 4.77 -3.42
N HIS A 104 -12.87 5.01 -2.12
CA HIS A 104 -13.44 4.16 -1.07
C HIS A 104 -14.96 4.10 -1.02
N PHE A 105 -15.48 2.97 -0.53
CA PHE A 105 -16.86 2.82 -0.06
C PHE A 105 -16.87 2.78 1.47
N GLY A 106 -17.25 3.89 2.09
CA GLY A 106 -17.22 4.03 3.55
C GLY A 106 -18.36 3.27 4.24
N THR A 107 -18.07 2.56 5.34
CA THR A 107 -19.08 1.81 6.10
C THR A 107 -20.05 2.72 6.86
N ASN A 108 -19.68 3.97 7.13
CA ASN A 108 -20.52 4.96 7.79
C ASN A 108 -21.58 5.60 6.86
N LYS A 109 -21.57 5.27 5.56
CA LYS A 109 -22.50 5.81 4.55
C LYS A 109 -23.40 4.67 4.02
N PRO A 110 -24.70 4.61 4.41
CA PRO A 110 -25.62 3.56 3.93
C PRO A 110 -25.70 3.46 2.41
N SER A 111 -25.64 4.60 1.69
CA SER A 111 -25.62 4.63 0.22
C SER A 111 -24.42 3.89 -0.33
N LYS A 112 -23.21 4.12 0.22
CA LYS A 112 -21.98 3.46 -0.21
C LYS A 112 -22.00 1.96 0.07
N MET A 113 -22.59 1.56 1.19
CA MET A 113 -22.75 0.15 1.52
C MET A 113 -23.74 -0.55 0.58
N LYS A 114 -24.83 0.10 0.15
CA LYS A 114 -25.73 -0.44 -0.88
C LYS A 114 -25.04 -0.57 -2.24
N GLN A 115 -24.27 0.45 -2.62
CA GLN A 115 -23.50 0.47 -3.87
C GLN A 115 -22.49 -0.68 -3.94
N ILE A 116 -21.66 -0.84 -2.91
CA ILE A 116 -20.66 -1.91 -2.88
C ILE A 116 -21.29 -3.30 -2.76
N ALA A 117 -22.42 -3.43 -2.05
CA ALA A 117 -23.15 -4.70 -1.97
C ALA A 117 -23.68 -5.13 -3.34
N LEU A 118 -24.23 -4.21 -4.14
CA LEU A 118 -24.68 -4.51 -5.48
C LEU A 118 -23.53 -4.90 -6.41
N ILE A 119 -22.41 -4.15 -6.37
CA ILE A 119 -21.18 -4.47 -7.11
C ILE A 119 -20.68 -5.87 -6.74
N ALA A 120 -20.64 -6.20 -5.45
CA ALA A 120 -20.19 -7.49 -4.95
C ALA A 120 -21.12 -8.64 -5.39
N ASN A 121 -22.44 -8.39 -5.45
CA ASN A 121 -23.40 -9.36 -5.96
C ASN A 121 -23.18 -9.64 -7.45
N VAL A 122 -23.01 -8.61 -8.27
CA VAL A 122 -22.67 -8.78 -9.71
C VAL A 122 -21.36 -9.57 -9.86
N PHE A 123 -20.37 -9.28 -9.03
CA PHE A 123 -19.10 -10.01 -9.01
C PHE A 123 -19.29 -11.51 -8.68
N ASN A 124 -20.21 -11.85 -7.76
CA ASN A 124 -20.56 -13.24 -7.45
C ASN A 124 -21.23 -13.98 -8.62
N GLN A 125 -22.04 -13.26 -9.40
CA GLN A 125 -22.74 -13.82 -10.55
C GLN A 125 -21.86 -14.01 -11.79
N GLN A 126 -20.61 -13.47 -11.76
CA GLN A 126 -19.70 -13.47 -12.90
C GLN A 126 -18.35 -14.16 -12.57
N PRO A 127 -18.27 -15.50 -12.60
CA PRO A 127 -17.04 -16.24 -12.25
C PRO A 127 -15.81 -15.81 -13.07
N LYS A 128 -16.01 -15.37 -14.31
CA LYS A 128 -14.92 -14.84 -15.16
C LYS A 128 -14.31 -13.55 -14.58
N LEU A 129 -15.13 -12.65 -14.01
CA LEU A 129 -14.62 -11.43 -13.35
C LEU A 129 -13.80 -11.78 -12.12
N ARG A 130 -14.24 -12.76 -11.34
CA ARG A 130 -13.50 -13.23 -10.17
C ARG A 130 -12.15 -13.82 -10.57
N ALA A 131 -12.09 -14.60 -11.62
CA ALA A 131 -10.83 -15.16 -12.14
C ALA A 131 -9.86 -14.05 -12.60
N ILE A 132 -10.35 -13.02 -13.31
CA ILE A 132 -9.56 -11.87 -13.73
C ILE A 132 -9.04 -11.09 -12.53
N TYR A 133 -9.92 -10.83 -11.55
CA TYR A 133 -9.53 -10.14 -10.31
C TYR A 133 -8.42 -10.88 -9.57
N ASN A 134 -8.57 -12.19 -9.38
CA ASN A 134 -7.56 -13.01 -8.70
C ASN A 134 -6.24 -13.01 -9.45
N LYS A 135 -6.27 -13.12 -10.78
CA LYS A 135 -5.07 -13.06 -11.64
C LYS A 135 -4.24 -11.78 -11.43
N VAL A 136 -4.88 -10.68 -11.07
CA VAL A 136 -4.19 -9.41 -10.74
C VAL A 136 -3.85 -9.33 -9.25
N SER A 137 -4.80 -9.66 -8.36
CA SER A 137 -4.66 -9.47 -6.92
C SER A 137 -3.68 -10.44 -6.25
N GLU A 138 -3.62 -11.70 -6.70
CA GLU A 138 -2.77 -12.73 -6.10
C GLU A 138 -1.28 -12.43 -6.25
N PRO A 139 -0.74 -12.08 -7.45
CA PRO A 139 0.66 -11.67 -7.57
C PRO A 139 1.00 -10.46 -6.70
N ILE A 140 0.10 -9.46 -6.64
CA ILE A 140 0.30 -8.28 -5.80
C ILE A 140 0.34 -8.66 -4.32
N THR A 141 -0.54 -9.55 -3.87
CA THR A 141 -0.55 -10.05 -2.49
C THR A 141 0.73 -10.81 -2.17
N TYR A 142 1.19 -11.63 -3.08
CA TYR A 142 2.42 -12.39 -2.90
C TYR A 142 3.66 -11.49 -2.83
N LEU A 143 3.71 -10.43 -3.65
CA LEU A 143 4.83 -9.49 -3.66
C LEU A 143 4.78 -8.52 -2.46
N MET A 144 3.60 -7.98 -2.17
CA MET A 144 3.44 -6.81 -1.32
C MET A 144 2.70 -7.07 -0.01
N GLY A 145 2.12 -8.27 0.18
CA GLY A 145 1.39 -8.64 1.38
C GLY A 145 -0.12 -8.42 1.31
N THR A 146 -0.76 -8.52 2.49
CA THR A 146 -2.21 -8.50 2.63
C THR A 146 -2.81 -7.11 2.39
N PRO A 147 -4.08 -7.05 1.90
CA PRO A 147 -4.82 -5.79 1.79
C PRO A 147 -4.93 -5.05 3.13
N ASP A 148 -4.78 -3.74 3.10
CA ASP A 148 -4.92 -2.87 4.29
C ASP A 148 -6.40 -2.56 4.61
N ASN A 149 -7.26 -2.51 3.59
CA ASN A 149 -8.70 -2.33 3.74
C ASN A 149 -9.48 -3.57 3.29
N VAL A 150 -10.77 -3.62 3.60
CA VAL A 150 -11.65 -4.70 3.16
C VAL A 150 -11.75 -4.71 1.63
N THR A 151 -11.68 -5.90 1.05
CA THR A 151 -11.72 -6.12 -0.39
C THR A 151 -13.13 -6.40 -0.90
N LEU A 152 -13.37 -6.16 -2.19
CA LEU A 152 -14.59 -6.57 -2.88
C LEU A 152 -14.87 -8.07 -2.69
N ILE A 153 -13.84 -8.94 -2.72
CA ILE A 153 -14.01 -10.39 -2.52
C ILE A 153 -14.56 -10.71 -1.13
N GLN A 154 -14.11 -10.04 -0.09
CA GLN A 154 -14.60 -10.26 1.28
C GLN A 154 -16.07 -9.89 1.40
N VAL A 155 -16.49 -8.76 0.81
CA VAL A 155 -17.90 -8.37 0.75
C VAL A 155 -18.71 -9.38 -0.05
N ALA A 156 -18.23 -9.80 -1.22
CA ALA A 156 -18.90 -10.78 -2.08
C ALA A 156 -19.08 -12.14 -1.38
N ASN A 157 -18.06 -12.60 -0.66
CA ASN A 157 -18.15 -13.83 0.12
C ASN A 157 -19.20 -13.69 1.23
N ARG A 158 -19.20 -12.56 1.96
CA ARG A 158 -20.16 -12.34 3.04
C ARG A 158 -21.60 -12.29 2.55
N ILE A 159 -21.87 -11.62 1.42
CA ILE A 159 -23.21 -11.62 0.80
C ILE A 159 -23.64 -13.04 0.43
N LYS A 160 -22.74 -13.83 -0.15
CA LYS A 160 -23.03 -15.24 -0.49
C LYS A 160 -23.36 -16.08 0.75
N GLU A 161 -22.64 -15.88 1.87
CA GLU A 161 -22.89 -16.55 3.15
C GLU A 161 -24.23 -16.15 3.76
N MET A 162 -24.68 -14.91 3.60
CA MET A 162 -26.00 -14.46 4.06
C MET A 162 -27.15 -15.17 3.33
N GLY A 163 -26.96 -15.62 2.08
CA GLY A 163 -27.91 -16.39 1.31
C GLY A 163 -29.20 -15.64 0.95
N LEU A 164 -29.19 -14.30 1.05
CA LEU A 164 -30.34 -13.46 0.76
C LEU A 164 -30.34 -13.00 -0.71
N PRO A 165 -31.53 -12.93 -1.37
CA PRO A 165 -31.65 -12.22 -2.63
C PRO A 165 -31.18 -10.77 -2.49
N ILE A 166 -30.50 -10.24 -3.52
CA ILE A 166 -29.92 -8.90 -3.43
C ILE A 166 -30.97 -7.81 -3.21
N GLU A 167 -32.13 -7.97 -3.83
CA GLU A 167 -33.26 -7.04 -3.69
C GLU A 167 -33.75 -7.00 -2.23
N GLN A 168 -33.85 -8.15 -1.58
CA GLN A 168 -34.19 -8.25 -0.16
C GLN A 168 -33.10 -7.60 0.71
N LEU A 169 -31.83 -7.89 0.47
CA LEU A 169 -30.71 -7.33 1.21
C LEU A 169 -30.72 -5.79 1.13
N LEU A 170 -30.81 -5.23 -0.08
CA LEU A 170 -30.75 -3.78 -0.29
C LEU A 170 -31.96 -3.02 0.27
N SER A 171 -33.14 -3.67 0.35
CA SER A 171 -34.37 -3.08 0.87
C SER A 171 -34.49 -3.19 2.40
N SER A 172 -33.85 -4.19 3.00
CA SER A 172 -33.91 -4.44 4.43
C SER A 172 -32.86 -3.60 5.19
N ARG A 173 -33.32 -2.59 5.90
CA ARG A 173 -32.43 -1.78 6.76
C ARG A 173 -31.67 -2.64 7.78
N LYS A 174 -32.33 -3.68 8.33
CA LYS A 174 -31.73 -4.61 9.30
C LYS A 174 -30.62 -5.43 8.65
N ASP A 175 -30.86 -6.01 7.47
CA ASP A 175 -29.88 -6.88 6.82
C ASP A 175 -28.69 -6.10 6.28
N MET A 176 -28.90 -4.88 5.78
CA MET A 176 -27.83 -3.95 5.44
C MET A 176 -27.01 -3.53 6.66
N ALA A 177 -27.63 -3.31 7.82
CA ALA A 177 -26.89 -3.02 9.06
C ALA A 177 -26.06 -4.22 9.53
N ASN A 178 -26.60 -5.45 9.40
CA ASN A 178 -25.87 -6.68 9.68
C ASN A 178 -24.65 -6.83 8.76
N LEU A 179 -24.84 -6.67 7.43
CA LEU A 179 -23.74 -6.70 6.48
C LEU A 179 -22.66 -5.67 6.84
N THR A 180 -23.05 -4.42 7.14
CA THR A 180 -22.12 -3.36 7.51
C THR A 180 -21.30 -3.74 8.74
N LYS A 181 -21.97 -4.24 9.79
CA LYS A 181 -21.31 -4.70 11.02
C LYS A 181 -20.31 -5.82 10.74
N ASP A 182 -20.68 -6.81 9.92
CA ASP A 182 -19.81 -7.92 9.58
C ASP A 182 -18.58 -7.46 8.80
N ILE A 183 -18.73 -6.49 7.89
CA ILE A 183 -17.60 -5.88 7.15
C ILE A 183 -16.68 -5.12 8.11
N GLU A 184 -17.23 -4.41 9.09
CA GLU A 184 -16.41 -3.76 10.12
C GLU A 184 -15.67 -4.75 11.02
N GLU A 185 -16.28 -5.90 11.36
CA GLU A 185 -15.59 -6.96 12.09
C GLU A 185 -14.48 -7.62 11.27
N ILE A 186 -14.65 -7.78 9.96
CA ILE A 186 -13.59 -8.21 9.06
C ILE A 186 -12.43 -7.20 9.09
N ALA A 187 -12.73 -5.90 8.97
CA ALA A 187 -11.73 -4.83 9.00
C ALA A 187 -10.93 -4.79 10.32
N LYS A 188 -11.59 -5.06 11.47
CA LYS A 188 -10.93 -5.09 12.78
C LYS A 188 -9.94 -6.25 12.95
N ARG A 189 -10.20 -7.38 12.27
CA ARG A 189 -9.38 -8.60 12.39
C ARG A 189 -8.20 -8.65 11.45
N GLN A 190 -8.21 -7.88 10.38
CA GLN A 190 -7.10 -7.85 9.42
C GLN A 190 -5.99 -6.89 9.85
N MET A 191 -4.79 -7.15 9.37
CA MET A 191 -3.66 -6.23 9.54
C MET A 191 -3.94 -4.97 8.73
N ARG A 192 -3.90 -3.82 9.39
CA ARG A 192 -4.17 -2.52 8.77
C ARG A 192 -3.40 -1.42 9.47
N ILE A 193 -3.08 -0.38 8.71
CA ILE A 193 -2.48 0.82 9.26
C ILE A 193 -3.59 1.68 9.86
N GLU A 194 -3.58 1.86 11.18
CA GLU A 194 -4.50 2.74 11.88
C GLU A 194 -3.94 4.16 11.94
N LEU A 195 -4.67 5.09 11.32
CA LEU A 195 -4.35 6.51 11.43
C LEU A 195 -4.85 7.06 12.77
N LYS A 196 -4.08 7.94 13.41
CA LYS A 196 -4.46 8.56 14.69
C LYS A 196 -5.74 9.40 14.56
N LYS A 197 -5.90 10.07 13.42
CA LYS A 197 -7.14 10.75 13.05
C LYS A 197 -7.62 10.21 11.72
N THR A 198 -8.84 9.70 11.71
CA THR A 198 -9.49 9.22 10.49
C THR A 198 -10.42 10.33 10.00
N ARG A 199 -10.18 10.82 8.79
CA ARG A 199 -11.16 11.65 8.07
C ARG A 199 -12.13 10.71 7.35
N GLY A 200 -13.42 11.03 7.39
CA GLY A 200 -14.45 10.21 6.78
C GLY A 200 -14.77 8.92 7.55
N SER A 201 -14.87 7.80 6.87
CA SER A 201 -15.21 6.50 7.46
C SER A 201 -14.00 5.83 8.10
N LYS A 202 -14.16 5.31 9.32
CA LYS A 202 -13.12 4.53 10.01
C LYS A 202 -12.77 3.25 9.27
N TYR A 203 -13.77 2.60 8.68
CA TYR A 203 -13.62 1.39 7.88
C TYR A 203 -14.15 1.64 6.49
N VAL A 204 -13.43 1.13 5.50
CA VAL A 204 -13.77 1.30 4.10
C VAL A 204 -13.58 -0.01 3.34
N VAL A 205 -14.29 -0.12 2.23
CA VAL A 205 -14.11 -1.18 1.25
C VAL A 205 -13.49 -0.58 -0.01
N ASP A 206 -12.48 -1.24 -0.54
CA ASP A 206 -11.87 -0.90 -1.81
C ASP A 206 -11.99 -2.05 -2.81
N ILE A 207 -12.04 -1.70 -4.08
CA ILE A 207 -12.07 -2.73 -5.12
C ILE A 207 -10.73 -3.48 -5.15
N MET A 208 -9.61 -2.76 -5.10
CA MET A 208 -8.26 -3.33 -5.09
C MET A 208 -7.38 -2.61 -4.05
N PRO A 209 -7.54 -2.85 -2.74
CA PRO A 209 -6.86 -2.08 -1.70
C PRO A 209 -5.35 -2.03 -1.83
N GLN A 210 -4.75 -0.94 -1.36
CA GLN A 210 -3.33 -0.88 -1.05
C GLN A 210 -2.97 -1.94 -0.02
N ARG A 211 -1.68 -2.25 0.11
CA ARG A 211 -1.17 -3.33 0.95
C ARG A 211 -0.65 -2.79 2.28
N TYR A 212 -0.94 -3.53 3.34
CA TYR A 212 -0.37 -3.26 4.65
C TYR A 212 1.14 -3.40 4.61
N GLN A 213 1.84 -2.45 5.23
CA GLN A 213 3.30 -2.45 5.33
C GLN A 213 3.71 -2.19 6.78
N PRO A 214 4.51 -3.09 7.40
CA PRO A 214 4.90 -2.96 8.81
C PRO A 214 5.79 -1.74 9.07
N ASP A 215 6.61 -1.34 8.11
CA ASP A 215 7.43 -0.14 8.18
C ASP A 215 6.58 1.14 8.19
N ALA A 216 5.56 1.22 7.33
CA ALA A 216 4.67 2.36 7.29
C ALA A 216 3.89 2.53 8.61
N GLU A 217 3.45 1.43 9.21
CA GLU A 217 2.81 1.45 10.52
C GLU A 217 3.76 1.90 11.63
N ALA A 218 5.01 1.40 11.63
CA ALA A 218 6.02 1.82 12.59
C ALA A 218 6.35 3.32 12.48
N LEU A 219 6.43 3.84 11.26
CA LEU A 219 6.69 5.26 11.02
C LEU A 219 5.55 6.16 11.52
N ILE A 220 4.29 5.75 11.34
CA ILE A 220 3.13 6.46 11.92
C ILE A 220 3.16 6.41 13.44
N ALA A 221 3.47 5.25 14.02
CA ALA A 221 3.48 5.07 15.47
C ALA A 221 4.50 5.99 16.15
N THR A 222 5.60 6.33 15.48
CA THR A 222 6.69 7.18 16.00
C THR A 222 6.51 8.68 15.73
N THR A 223 5.39 9.10 15.12
CA THR A 223 5.13 10.50 14.73
C THR A 223 3.75 10.97 15.16
N ASP A 224 3.58 12.29 15.23
CA ASP A 224 2.27 12.95 15.32
C ASP A 224 2.25 14.18 14.40
N GLN A 225 1.58 14.07 13.26
CA GLN A 225 1.50 15.14 12.26
C GLN A 225 0.55 16.25 12.64
N ASP A 226 -0.53 15.87 13.31
CA ASP A 226 -1.64 16.79 13.59
C ASP A 226 -1.41 17.63 14.85
N SER A 227 -0.66 17.07 15.81
CA SER A 227 -0.40 17.72 17.11
C SER A 227 0.99 17.34 17.64
N PRO A 228 2.07 17.84 17.02
CA PRO A 228 3.43 17.44 17.34
C PRO A 228 3.91 18.08 18.65
N VAL A 229 3.41 17.60 19.78
CA VAL A 229 3.80 18.08 21.12
C VAL A 229 4.85 17.17 21.74
N SER A 230 4.59 15.88 21.81
CA SER A 230 5.48 14.88 22.43
C SER A 230 6.10 13.90 21.45
N LEU A 231 5.62 13.92 20.21
CA LEU A 231 6.17 13.20 19.06
C LEU A 231 6.43 14.19 17.90
N ARG A 232 7.42 13.93 17.07
CA ARG A 232 7.74 14.78 15.93
C ARG A 232 6.71 14.64 14.78
N PRO A 233 6.56 15.67 13.93
CA PRO A 233 5.58 15.65 12.85
C PRO A 233 5.95 14.70 11.71
N CYS A 234 7.26 14.46 11.47
CA CYS A 234 7.76 13.66 10.36
C CYS A 234 8.63 12.51 10.84
N PRO A 235 8.52 11.31 10.25
CA PRO A 235 9.38 10.18 10.57
C PRO A 235 10.77 10.35 9.98
N LYS A 236 11.69 9.53 10.48
CA LYS A 236 13.03 9.32 9.90
C LYS A 236 13.14 7.86 9.46
N GLY A 237 13.85 7.56 8.38
CA GLY A 237 14.16 6.19 7.99
C GLY A 237 14.86 5.40 9.12
N LEU A 238 15.61 6.11 9.96
CA LEU A 238 16.26 5.55 11.15
C LEU A 238 15.25 4.93 12.15
N ASP A 239 14.00 5.40 12.20
CA ASP A 239 12.98 4.84 13.10
C ASP A 239 12.69 3.40 12.73
N TRP A 240 12.48 3.15 11.44
CA TRP A 240 12.27 1.81 10.95
C TRP A 240 13.50 0.93 11.16
N MET A 241 14.70 1.43 10.89
CA MET A 241 15.93 0.69 11.14
C MET A 241 16.10 0.33 12.62
N ALA A 242 15.77 1.25 13.53
CA ALA A 242 15.79 0.99 14.97
C ALA A 242 14.70 -0.02 15.39
N VAL A 243 13.50 0.06 14.79
CA VAL A 243 12.42 -0.91 15.02
C VAL A 243 12.84 -2.31 14.57
N MET A 244 13.50 -2.44 13.43
CA MET A 244 14.08 -3.72 12.96
C MET A 244 15.25 -4.23 13.81
N GLY A 245 15.77 -3.42 14.74
CA GLY A 245 16.84 -3.82 15.65
C GLY A 245 18.25 -3.59 15.15
N LEU A 246 18.45 -2.67 14.19
CA LEU A 246 19.80 -2.25 13.77
C LEU A 246 20.40 -1.32 14.85
N PRO A 247 21.45 -1.76 15.59
CA PRO A 247 21.95 -1.04 16.78
C PRO A 247 22.45 0.37 16.48
N GLY A 248 23.05 0.57 15.32
CA GLY A 248 23.54 1.89 14.86
C GLY A 248 22.43 2.92 14.73
N ALA A 249 21.20 2.50 14.33
CA ALA A 249 20.07 3.41 14.18
C ALA A 249 19.59 3.96 15.52
N GLU A 250 19.40 3.09 16.51
CA GLU A 250 18.96 3.50 17.84
C GLU A 250 19.97 4.43 18.52
N ARG A 251 21.26 4.10 18.42
CA ARG A 251 22.34 4.95 18.96
C ARG A 251 22.31 6.35 18.32
N ILE A 252 22.19 6.45 17.00
CA ILE A 252 22.11 7.75 16.32
C ILE A 252 20.89 8.53 16.80
N LEU A 253 19.71 7.90 16.86
CA LEU A 253 18.48 8.55 17.33
C LEU A 253 18.60 9.06 18.77
N MET A 254 19.11 8.24 19.70
CA MET A 254 19.11 8.55 21.13
C MET A 254 20.31 9.39 21.55
N ASP A 255 21.53 9.05 21.07
CA ASP A 255 22.76 9.66 21.55
C ASP A 255 23.24 10.83 20.69
N GLU A 256 23.15 10.72 19.36
CA GLU A 256 23.63 11.76 18.45
C GLU A 256 22.54 12.82 18.18
N LEU A 257 21.32 12.40 17.82
CA LEU A 257 20.20 13.30 17.50
C LEU A 257 19.42 13.77 18.73
N LYS A 258 19.60 13.12 19.88
CA LYS A 258 18.92 13.45 21.17
C LYS A 258 17.39 13.42 21.03
N GLU A 259 16.82 12.49 20.26
CA GLU A 259 15.38 12.46 19.98
C GLU A 259 14.55 12.28 21.26
N ALA A 260 15.03 11.50 22.24
CA ALA A 260 14.36 11.34 23.53
C ALA A 260 14.28 12.63 24.37
N GLN A 261 15.23 13.57 24.19
CA GLN A 261 15.23 14.85 24.89
C GLN A 261 14.31 15.88 24.22
N LYS A 262 14.11 15.75 22.89
CA LYS A 262 13.25 16.65 22.11
C LYS A 262 11.80 16.21 22.13
N TRP A 263 11.55 14.90 22.21
CA TRP A 263 10.23 14.29 22.05
C TRP A 263 10.00 13.25 23.16
N ALA A 264 9.30 13.65 24.19
CA ALA A 264 9.15 12.89 25.45
C ALA A 264 8.56 11.47 25.25
N ASP A 265 7.60 11.30 24.31
CA ASP A 265 6.95 10.02 24.05
C ASP A 265 7.68 9.16 23.01
N PHE A 266 8.73 9.67 22.37
CA PHE A 266 9.41 8.94 21.30
C PHE A 266 10.02 7.60 21.74
N PRO A 267 10.69 7.46 22.91
CA PRO A 267 11.22 6.17 23.36
C PRO A 267 10.12 5.12 23.59
N LYS A 268 8.98 5.53 24.12
CA LYS A 268 7.80 4.66 24.34
C LYS A 268 7.19 4.25 23.02
N ALA A 269 7.03 5.18 22.08
CA ALA A 269 6.52 4.93 20.73
C ALA A 269 7.41 3.94 19.98
N LEU A 270 8.74 4.13 20.01
CA LEU A 270 9.71 3.22 19.39
C LEU A 270 9.62 1.81 19.98
N THR A 271 9.50 1.70 21.31
CA THR A 271 9.35 0.42 22.00
C THR A 271 8.05 -0.29 21.59
N THR A 272 6.95 0.45 21.46
CA THR A 272 5.65 -0.08 21.04
C THR A 272 5.71 -0.56 19.60
N ALA A 273 6.29 0.23 18.70
CA ALA A 273 6.47 -0.13 17.29
C ALA A 273 7.34 -1.39 17.16
N ARG A 274 8.40 -1.53 17.94
CA ARG A 274 9.27 -2.72 17.96
C ARG A 274 8.53 -3.98 18.42
N LYS A 275 7.70 -3.88 19.47
CA LYS A 275 6.88 -5.02 19.93
C LYS A 275 5.90 -5.47 18.84
N LYS A 276 5.31 -4.54 18.11
CA LYS A 276 4.39 -4.86 17.01
C LYS A 276 5.14 -5.45 15.82
N ALA A 277 6.27 -4.90 15.42
CA ALA A 277 7.11 -5.43 14.34
C ALA A 277 7.62 -6.85 14.63
N ALA A 278 7.82 -7.21 15.91
CA ALA A 278 8.20 -8.57 16.31
C ALA A 278 7.15 -9.63 15.95
N THR A 279 5.90 -9.24 15.74
CA THR A 279 4.81 -10.15 15.30
C THR A 279 4.64 -10.19 13.78
N THR A 280 5.47 -9.50 13.01
CA THR A 280 5.42 -9.48 11.55
C THR A 280 5.71 -10.87 10.98
N PRO A 281 4.84 -11.40 10.11
CA PRO A 281 5.11 -12.66 9.40
C PRO A 281 6.12 -12.36 8.26
N TRP A 282 7.40 -12.46 8.56
CA TRP A 282 8.47 -12.06 7.64
C TRP A 282 8.52 -12.87 6.36
N ASP A 283 7.99 -14.07 6.36
CA ASP A 283 7.90 -14.98 5.21
C ASP A 283 6.58 -14.86 4.43
N ALA A 284 5.65 -13.98 4.83
CA ALA A 284 4.34 -13.88 4.20
C ALA A 284 4.39 -13.32 2.77
N CYS A 285 5.28 -12.39 2.48
CA CYS A 285 5.42 -11.77 1.16
C CYS A 285 6.87 -11.36 0.86
N VAL A 286 7.14 -11.06 -0.42
CA VAL A 286 8.49 -10.64 -0.86
C VAL A 286 8.94 -9.37 -0.16
N ALA A 287 8.09 -8.36 -0.01
CA ALA A 287 8.43 -7.11 0.65
C ALA A 287 8.85 -7.32 2.12
N ASN A 288 8.12 -8.16 2.86
CA ASN A 288 8.49 -8.50 4.23
C ASN A 288 9.83 -9.26 4.29
N GLN A 289 9.99 -10.24 3.41
CA GLN A 289 11.22 -11.03 3.35
C GLN A 289 12.45 -10.18 2.96
N TRP A 290 12.25 -9.18 2.09
CA TRP A 290 13.31 -8.21 1.76
C TRP A 290 13.74 -7.45 3.02
N MET A 291 12.80 -6.85 3.76
CA MET A 291 13.11 -6.14 5.01
C MET A 291 13.76 -7.07 6.05
N TYR A 292 13.30 -8.31 6.14
CA TYR A 292 13.92 -9.32 7.01
C TYR A 292 15.37 -9.66 6.61
N THR A 293 15.67 -9.63 5.32
CA THR A 293 17.05 -9.78 4.83
C THR A 293 17.93 -8.63 5.31
N LEU A 294 17.43 -7.38 5.23
CA LEU A 294 18.14 -6.20 5.69
C LEU A 294 18.41 -6.21 7.20
N GLN A 295 17.54 -6.83 7.99
CA GLN A 295 17.76 -6.98 9.44
C GLN A 295 19.07 -7.69 9.76
N SER A 296 19.54 -8.60 8.90
CA SER A 296 20.81 -9.32 9.08
C SER A 296 22.04 -8.41 9.02
N LEU A 297 21.93 -7.22 8.43
CA LEU A 297 22.99 -6.22 8.41
C LEU A 297 23.25 -5.63 9.80
N GLY A 298 22.32 -5.80 10.75
CA GLY A 298 22.47 -5.42 12.15
C GLY A 298 23.20 -6.45 13.02
N ASP A 299 23.63 -7.59 12.46
CA ASP A 299 24.35 -8.62 13.24
C ASP A 299 25.71 -8.07 13.72
N THR A 300 25.92 -8.17 15.04
CA THR A 300 27.15 -7.73 15.72
C THR A 300 27.83 -8.89 16.42
N ALA A 301 27.63 -10.12 15.92
CA ALA A 301 28.19 -11.31 16.53
C ALA A 301 29.71 -11.23 16.67
N ARG A 302 30.24 -11.70 17.81
CA ARG A 302 31.70 -11.75 18.08
C ARG A 302 32.48 -12.65 17.12
N SER A 303 31.79 -13.52 16.40
CA SER A 303 32.34 -14.37 15.35
C SER A 303 32.71 -13.63 14.07
N LEU A 304 32.20 -12.38 13.90
CA LEU A 304 32.56 -11.55 12.75
C LEU A 304 33.97 -10.98 12.89
N PRO A 305 34.66 -10.66 11.77
CA PRO A 305 35.94 -10.00 11.78
C PRO A 305 35.91 -8.73 12.63
N TYR A 306 37.03 -8.39 13.30
CA TYR A 306 37.10 -7.28 14.26
C TYR A 306 36.60 -5.96 13.69
N PHE A 307 36.95 -5.62 12.45
CA PHE A 307 36.53 -4.36 11.81
C PHE A 307 35.01 -4.28 11.62
N MET A 308 34.31 -5.45 11.47
CA MET A 308 32.87 -5.53 11.33
C MET A 308 32.13 -5.32 12.67
N GLN A 309 32.82 -5.36 13.79
CA GLN A 309 32.25 -5.10 15.12
C GLN A 309 32.30 -3.62 15.51
N SER A 310 32.93 -2.76 14.68
CA SER A 310 33.12 -1.35 14.98
C SER A 310 31.83 -0.52 14.77
N PRO A 311 31.68 0.62 15.49
CA PRO A 311 30.59 1.57 15.25
C PRO A 311 30.56 2.12 13.82
N GLN A 312 31.69 2.28 13.17
CA GLN A 312 31.80 2.73 11.79
C GLN A 312 31.21 1.69 10.83
N TRP A 313 31.47 0.41 11.08
CA TRP A 313 30.88 -0.66 10.31
C TRP A 313 29.35 -0.72 10.47
N GLN A 314 28.84 -0.52 11.68
CA GLN A 314 27.41 -0.41 11.93
C GLN A 314 26.79 0.75 11.15
N LYS A 315 27.42 1.92 11.09
CA LYS A 315 26.96 3.06 10.27
C LYS A 315 26.97 2.73 8.78
N LYS A 316 27.99 2.04 8.29
CA LYS A 316 28.08 1.58 6.91
C LYS A 316 26.93 0.61 6.57
N ASN A 317 26.70 -0.41 7.39
CA ASN A 317 25.60 -1.35 7.22
C ASN A 317 24.23 -0.68 7.29
N LEU A 318 24.08 0.30 8.17
CA LEU A 318 22.87 1.10 8.28
C LEU A 318 22.60 1.90 7.00
N ASN A 319 23.62 2.50 6.39
CA ASN A 319 23.45 3.18 5.09
C ASN A 319 23.03 2.21 3.99
N THR A 320 23.63 1.01 3.96
CA THR A 320 23.22 -0.04 3.02
C THR A 320 21.74 -0.45 3.23
N ALA A 321 21.33 -0.67 4.48
CA ALA A 321 19.97 -1.02 4.82
C ALA A 321 18.98 0.08 4.44
N LEU A 322 19.30 1.35 4.73
CA LEU A 322 18.48 2.51 4.38
C LEU A 322 18.31 2.66 2.87
N ALA A 323 19.42 2.54 2.12
CA ALA A 323 19.38 2.66 0.66
C ALA A 323 18.52 1.53 0.03
N SER A 324 18.73 0.29 0.46
CA SER A 324 17.97 -0.86 -0.05
C SER A 324 16.49 -0.80 0.36
N TRP A 325 16.19 -0.32 1.57
CA TRP A 325 14.80 -0.09 1.98
C TRP A 325 14.14 1.03 1.17
N ALA A 326 14.87 2.12 0.89
CA ALA A 326 14.36 3.20 0.05
C ALA A 326 14.06 2.72 -1.37
N GLU A 327 14.89 1.84 -1.95
CA GLU A 327 14.63 1.21 -3.23
C GLU A 327 13.36 0.33 -3.20
N LEU A 328 13.19 -0.50 -2.15
CA LEU A 328 11.96 -1.27 -1.96
C LEU A 328 10.72 -0.35 -1.90
N LYS A 329 10.81 0.79 -1.21
CA LYS A 329 9.70 1.77 -1.14
C LYS A 329 9.42 2.43 -2.48
N HIS A 330 10.47 2.70 -3.26
CA HIS A 330 10.34 3.22 -4.62
C HIS A 330 9.66 2.20 -5.55
N ASP A 331 10.03 0.93 -5.48
CA ASP A 331 9.42 -0.13 -6.28
C ASP A 331 7.97 -0.40 -5.86
N ALA A 332 7.68 -0.29 -4.58
CA ALA A 332 6.35 -0.50 -3.99
C ALA A 332 5.40 0.70 -4.09
N ILE A 333 5.79 1.79 -4.73
CA ILE A 333 5.16 3.12 -4.65
C ILE A 333 3.66 3.17 -5.00
N LEU A 334 3.18 2.23 -5.79
CA LEU A 334 1.76 2.12 -6.15
C LEU A 334 0.97 1.28 -5.12
N TYR A 335 1.56 0.19 -4.65
CA TYR A 335 0.83 -0.82 -3.87
C TYR A 335 0.98 -0.68 -2.36
N ALA A 336 2.10 -0.10 -1.90
CA ALA A 336 2.29 0.16 -0.48
C ALA A 336 1.43 1.33 -0.03
N LYS A 337 0.67 1.16 1.07
CA LYS A 337 -0.06 2.27 1.66
C LYS A 337 0.91 3.33 2.16
N GLN A 338 0.74 4.54 1.67
CA GLN A 338 1.54 5.70 2.05
C GLN A 338 0.77 6.52 3.09
N PRO A 339 1.19 6.46 4.36
CA PRO A 339 0.48 7.14 5.44
C PRO A 339 0.72 8.66 5.45
N MET A 340 1.73 9.12 4.70
CA MET A 340 2.17 10.50 4.69
C MET A 340 2.52 10.94 3.27
N LEU A 341 2.08 12.14 2.91
CA LEU A 341 2.54 12.86 1.73
C LEU A 341 3.67 13.79 2.17
N ALA A 342 4.91 13.40 1.94
CA ALA A 342 6.07 14.29 2.07
C ALA A 342 6.63 14.54 0.68
N GLU A 343 6.72 15.80 0.26
CA GLU A 343 7.56 16.18 -0.87
C GLU A 343 9.00 16.20 -0.37
N CYS A 344 9.83 15.27 -0.90
CA CYS A 344 11.26 15.29 -0.68
C CYS A 344 11.89 16.20 -1.73
N GLY A 345 12.70 17.15 -1.29
CA GLY A 345 13.50 18.02 -2.16
C GLY A 345 14.50 17.24 -3.01
N ASP A 346 15.04 17.89 -4.03
CA ASP A 346 16.00 17.35 -4.99
C ASP A 346 17.20 16.68 -4.30
N GLY A 347 17.53 15.48 -4.79
CA GLY A 347 18.76 14.79 -4.41
C GLY A 347 19.99 15.59 -4.81
N GLY A 348 20.96 15.67 -3.92
CA GLY A 348 22.24 16.26 -4.22
C GLY A 348 23.02 15.50 -5.30
N PRO A 349 24.20 15.98 -5.71
CA PRO A 349 25.01 15.35 -6.75
C PRO A 349 25.35 13.90 -6.39
N GLU A 350 25.35 13.03 -7.41
CA GLU A 350 25.69 11.61 -7.24
C GLU A 350 27.06 11.44 -6.59
N PRO A 351 27.19 10.62 -5.54
CA PRO A 351 28.49 10.35 -4.92
C PRO A 351 29.39 9.57 -5.89
N PRO A 352 30.74 9.75 -5.79
CA PRO A 352 31.66 9.03 -6.65
C PRO A 352 31.56 7.52 -6.45
N VAL A 353 31.68 6.78 -7.54
CA VAL A 353 31.65 5.31 -7.53
C VAL A 353 32.86 4.77 -6.80
N VAL A 354 32.65 4.14 -5.63
CA VAL A 354 33.69 3.45 -4.86
C VAL A 354 33.71 1.98 -5.27
N LYS A 355 34.90 1.43 -5.54
CA LYS A 355 35.08 -0.01 -5.80
C LYS A 355 34.66 -0.80 -4.56
N GLY A 356 33.68 -1.68 -4.73
CA GLY A 356 33.17 -2.52 -3.65
C GLY A 356 33.98 -3.79 -3.43
N TYR A 357 33.72 -4.45 -2.35
CA TYR A 357 34.15 -5.83 -2.05
C TYR A 357 32.98 -6.60 -1.47
N VAL A 358 33.06 -7.92 -1.48
CA VAL A 358 32.00 -8.78 -0.93
C VAL A 358 32.22 -8.97 0.56
N GLU A 359 31.17 -8.75 1.34
CA GLU A 359 31.20 -8.88 2.80
C GLU A 359 30.87 -10.31 3.22
N PRO A 360 31.63 -10.90 4.15
CA PRO A 360 31.38 -12.26 4.64
C PRO A 360 30.22 -12.28 5.66
N ASN A 361 29.02 -11.87 5.25
CA ASN A 361 27.81 -11.93 6.07
C ASN A 361 26.95 -13.12 5.64
N VAL A 362 27.27 -14.31 6.15
CA VAL A 362 26.59 -15.57 5.78
C VAL A 362 25.07 -15.47 5.98
N LYS A 363 24.61 -14.92 7.11
CA LYS A 363 23.16 -14.78 7.37
C LYS A 363 22.44 -13.90 6.37
N PHE A 364 23.10 -12.85 5.90
CA PHE A 364 22.55 -12.00 4.85
C PHE A 364 22.38 -12.78 3.53
N TRP A 365 23.42 -13.51 3.13
CA TRP A 365 23.41 -14.27 1.88
C TRP A 365 22.42 -15.42 1.90
N GLU A 366 22.26 -16.12 3.03
CA GLU A 366 21.21 -17.16 3.20
C GLU A 366 19.81 -16.58 3.00
N LYS A 367 19.51 -15.43 3.59
CA LYS A 367 18.22 -14.76 3.41
C LYS A 367 18.06 -14.21 2.00
N ALA A 368 19.12 -13.70 1.37
CA ALA A 368 19.11 -13.24 -0.01
C ALA A 368 18.80 -14.38 -1.00
N ILE A 369 19.38 -15.56 -0.81
CA ILE A 369 19.05 -16.76 -1.60
C ILE A 369 17.58 -17.12 -1.46
N ALA A 370 17.05 -17.14 -0.23
CA ALA A 370 15.65 -17.43 0.03
C ALA A 370 14.71 -16.39 -0.64
N LEU A 371 15.06 -15.11 -0.59
CA LEU A 371 14.32 -14.02 -1.23
C LEU A 371 14.28 -14.18 -2.75
N VAL A 372 15.44 -14.37 -3.40
CA VAL A 372 15.54 -14.53 -4.85
C VAL A 372 14.81 -15.78 -5.33
N THR A 373 14.92 -16.90 -4.59
CA THR A 373 14.19 -18.13 -4.88
C THR A 373 12.67 -17.92 -4.82
N ARG A 374 12.21 -17.14 -3.85
CA ARG A 374 10.79 -16.79 -3.75
C ARG A 374 10.33 -15.92 -4.91
N MET A 375 11.10 -14.91 -5.31
CA MET A 375 10.78 -14.06 -6.47
C MET A 375 10.68 -14.87 -7.75
N ASP A 376 11.64 -15.77 -8.01
CA ASP A 376 11.65 -16.66 -9.17
C ASP A 376 10.38 -17.53 -9.21
N LYS A 377 10.00 -18.11 -8.06
CA LYS A 377 8.76 -18.90 -7.92
C LYS A 377 7.51 -18.08 -8.26
N VAL A 378 7.42 -16.83 -7.83
CA VAL A 378 6.29 -15.94 -8.15
C VAL A 378 6.18 -15.75 -9.66
N LEU A 379 7.27 -15.34 -10.28
CA LEU A 379 7.29 -15.05 -11.72
C LEU A 379 6.91 -16.27 -12.54
N THR A 380 7.39 -17.45 -12.14
CA THR A 380 7.05 -18.73 -12.78
C THR A 380 5.58 -19.08 -12.58
N THR A 381 5.08 -19.01 -11.34
CA THR A 381 3.70 -19.39 -11.00
C THR A 381 2.67 -18.57 -11.77
N TYR A 382 2.93 -17.28 -11.95
CA TYR A 382 2.01 -16.35 -12.63
C TYR A 382 2.33 -16.15 -14.12
N ASN A 383 3.27 -16.92 -14.66
CA ASN A 383 3.74 -16.81 -16.06
C ASN A 383 4.20 -15.38 -16.43
N LEU A 384 4.92 -14.75 -15.52
CA LEU A 384 5.49 -13.41 -15.67
C LEU A 384 7.02 -13.46 -15.91
N GLN A 385 7.62 -14.65 -15.87
CA GLN A 385 9.04 -14.84 -16.05
C GLN A 385 9.44 -14.60 -17.52
N THR A 386 10.51 -13.85 -17.71
CA THR A 386 11.17 -13.69 -18.99
C THR A 386 12.54 -14.39 -18.95
N GLU A 387 13.08 -14.80 -20.10
CA GLU A 387 14.42 -15.40 -20.17
C GLU A 387 15.49 -14.49 -19.54
N LYS A 388 15.37 -13.18 -19.75
CA LYS A 388 16.27 -12.21 -19.13
C LYS A 388 16.15 -12.21 -17.59
N ALA A 389 14.93 -12.22 -17.05
CA ALA A 389 14.70 -12.26 -15.60
C ALA A 389 15.25 -13.56 -14.99
N LYS A 390 15.00 -14.70 -15.66
CA LYS A 390 15.53 -16.01 -15.24
C LYS A 390 17.06 -15.99 -15.16
N ALA A 391 17.75 -15.54 -16.20
CA ALA A 391 19.21 -15.45 -16.22
C ALA A 391 19.75 -14.54 -15.10
N VAL A 392 19.07 -13.42 -14.80
CA VAL A 392 19.44 -12.52 -13.69
C VAL A 392 19.29 -13.22 -12.34
N TYR A 393 18.18 -13.92 -12.10
CA TYR A 393 17.96 -14.63 -10.84
C TYR A 393 18.93 -15.79 -10.64
N GLU A 394 19.23 -16.57 -11.67
CA GLU A 394 20.24 -17.62 -11.62
C GLU A 394 21.61 -17.03 -11.26
N ARG A 395 21.98 -15.92 -11.88
CA ARG A 395 23.24 -15.24 -11.58
C ARG A 395 23.31 -14.70 -10.15
N ILE A 396 22.23 -14.13 -9.64
CA ILE A 396 22.17 -13.64 -8.25
C ILE A 396 22.30 -14.81 -7.27
N LYS A 397 21.67 -15.95 -7.54
CA LYS A 397 21.80 -17.16 -6.72
C LYS A 397 23.24 -17.67 -6.68
N GLU A 398 23.87 -17.81 -7.84
CA GLU A 398 25.27 -18.22 -7.91
C GLU A 398 26.20 -17.31 -7.10
N MET A 399 26.01 -15.98 -7.26
CA MET A 399 26.79 -15.00 -6.49
C MET A 399 26.56 -15.13 -4.99
N ALA A 400 25.29 -15.27 -4.57
CA ALA A 400 24.92 -15.40 -3.17
C ALA A 400 25.46 -16.71 -2.55
N GLU A 401 25.41 -17.80 -3.29
CA GLU A 401 25.98 -19.10 -2.87
C GLU A 401 27.50 -19.02 -2.75
N PHE A 402 28.18 -18.36 -3.67
CA PHE A 402 29.62 -18.10 -3.58
C PHE A 402 30.01 -17.27 -2.36
N CYS A 403 29.15 -16.31 -1.96
CA CYS A 403 29.39 -15.41 -0.84
C CYS A 403 28.97 -15.98 0.52
N ARG A 404 28.20 -17.08 0.53
CA ARG A 404 27.77 -17.79 1.73
C ARG A 404 28.90 -18.67 2.30
#